data_6bff5d78b34eed0f386373d117ccf47b
#
_entry.id   6bff5d78b34eed0f386373d117ccf47b
#
_cell.length_a   1.000
_cell.length_b   1.000
_cell.length_c   1.000
_cell.angle_alpha   90.00
_cell.angle_beta   90.00
_cell.angle_gamma   90.00
#
_symmetry.space_group_name_H-M   'P 1'
#
loop_
_entity.id
_entity.type
_entity.pdbx_description
1 polymer ?
#
loop_
_entity_poly.entity_id
_entity_poly.type
_entity_poly.pdbx_seq_one_letter_code
_entity_poly.pdbx_strand_id
1 'polypeptide(L)'
;MHIHELNPKKTVITMVIFVMVIIAGLLTITNPRLKYALTPEQTILLVVSDDNGISPDKLDNILTGSTVNTEVIDIRNHYEFARGHIPGAKNISAIELLEKDNIKWLKELQKDGLMVIIYGQDQMQANGPWMVFRQLGFDNVNVLLGGYQHYLAFKNKEVKTYSPDKAEFNYAEVAKVSSVGAETSRPAKKTTIVRRKKKGAAVAGGC
;
A
#
# COMPACT_ATOMS: atom_id res chain seq x y z
N MET A 1 -56.86 9.14 -10.44
CA MET A 1 -55.49 8.59 -10.28
C MET A 1 -55.29 7.65 -11.45
N HIS A 2 -54.62 8.11 -12.54
CA HIS A 2 -54.35 7.26 -13.71
C HIS A 2 -53.21 6.28 -13.36
N ILE A 3 -53.60 5.02 -13.21
CA ILE A 3 -52.62 3.94 -13.13
C ILE A 3 -52.05 3.78 -14.54
N HIS A 4 -50.82 4.24 -14.77
CA HIS A 4 -50.10 3.93 -15.99
C HIS A 4 -49.83 2.42 -16.02
N GLU A 5 -50.66 1.67 -16.73
CA GLU A 5 -50.38 0.27 -17.05
C GLU A 5 -49.09 0.23 -17.91
N LEU A 6 -48.04 -0.31 -17.30
CA LEU A 6 -46.79 -0.54 -17.95
C LEU A 6 -46.98 -1.53 -19.10
N ASN A 7 -46.75 -1.09 -20.35
CA ASN A 7 -46.87 -1.97 -21.49
C ASN A 7 -45.88 -3.15 -21.32
N PRO A 8 -46.35 -4.40 -21.18
CA PRO A 8 -45.54 -5.56 -20.82
C PRO A 8 -44.39 -5.79 -21.81
N LYS A 9 -44.57 -5.49 -23.11
CA LYS A 9 -43.53 -5.60 -24.12
C LYS A 9 -42.39 -4.60 -23.89
N LYS A 10 -42.72 -3.35 -23.56
CA LYS A 10 -41.73 -2.31 -23.28
C LYS A 10 -40.96 -2.63 -21.99
N THR A 11 -41.67 -3.11 -20.97
CA THR A 11 -41.05 -3.51 -19.69
C THR A 11 -40.02 -4.64 -19.88
N VAL A 12 -40.37 -5.66 -20.68
CA VAL A 12 -39.46 -6.77 -20.97
C VAL A 12 -38.21 -6.28 -21.74
N ILE A 13 -38.42 -5.41 -22.74
CA ILE A 13 -37.29 -4.83 -23.50
C ILE A 13 -36.36 -4.04 -22.58
N THR A 14 -36.91 -3.20 -21.70
CA THR A 14 -36.12 -2.42 -20.74
C THR A 14 -35.33 -3.34 -19.80
N MET A 15 -35.96 -4.42 -19.33
CA MET A 15 -35.31 -5.40 -18.45
C MET A 15 -34.14 -6.11 -19.14
N VAL A 16 -34.31 -6.49 -20.40
CA VAL A 16 -33.27 -7.12 -21.22
C VAL A 16 -32.10 -6.16 -21.43
N ILE A 17 -32.38 -4.89 -21.75
CA ILE A 17 -31.33 -3.87 -21.91
C ILE A 17 -30.57 -3.69 -20.58
N PHE A 18 -31.28 -3.61 -19.45
CA PHE A 18 -30.67 -3.45 -18.14
C PHE A 18 -29.76 -4.64 -17.77
N VAL A 19 -30.22 -5.86 -18.04
CA VAL A 19 -29.40 -7.07 -17.83
C VAL A 19 -28.16 -7.06 -18.74
N MET A 20 -28.30 -6.65 -20.00
CA MET A 20 -27.16 -6.54 -20.92
C MET A 20 -26.13 -5.51 -20.44
N VAL A 21 -26.56 -4.38 -19.90
CA VAL A 21 -25.65 -3.35 -19.34
C VAL A 21 -24.90 -3.91 -18.12
N ILE A 22 -25.60 -4.66 -17.24
CA ILE A 22 -24.95 -5.32 -16.09
C ILE A 22 -23.91 -6.33 -16.57
N ILE A 23 -24.26 -7.18 -17.53
CA ILE A 23 -23.34 -8.19 -18.06
C ILE A 23 -22.13 -7.50 -18.73
N ALA A 24 -22.34 -6.45 -19.53
CA ALA A 24 -21.26 -5.67 -20.12
C ALA A 24 -20.36 -5.05 -19.04
N GLY A 25 -20.95 -4.50 -17.95
CA GLY A 25 -20.21 -3.99 -16.81
C GLY A 25 -19.36 -5.07 -16.12
N LEU A 26 -19.93 -6.25 -15.89
CA LEU A 26 -19.20 -7.37 -15.30
C LEU A 26 -18.04 -7.86 -16.19
N LEU A 27 -18.24 -7.89 -17.50
CA LEU A 27 -17.20 -8.28 -18.47
C LEU A 27 -16.07 -7.25 -18.57
N THR A 28 -16.33 -5.98 -18.22
CA THR A 28 -15.30 -4.93 -18.21
C THR A 28 -14.52 -4.88 -16.89
N ILE A 29 -14.92 -5.61 -15.84
CA ILE A 29 -14.16 -5.73 -14.61
C ILE A 29 -12.89 -6.53 -14.91
N THR A 30 -11.81 -5.79 -15.15
CA THR A 30 -10.48 -6.40 -15.33
C THR A 30 -9.92 -6.83 -13.97
N ASN A 31 -9.20 -7.96 -13.95
CA ASN A 31 -8.45 -8.36 -12.77
C ASN A 31 -7.51 -7.22 -12.31
N PRO A 32 -7.30 -7.04 -11.01
CA PRO A 32 -6.39 -6.03 -10.51
C PRO A 32 -5.02 -6.20 -11.17
N ARG A 33 -4.46 -5.10 -11.68
CA ARG A 33 -3.18 -5.09 -12.41
C ARG A 33 -2.00 -5.49 -11.51
N LEU A 34 -2.16 -5.30 -10.20
CA LEU A 34 -1.15 -5.59 -9.19
C LEU A 34 -1.59 -6.84 -8.41
N LYS A 35 -0.69 -7.81 -8.32
CA LYS A 35 -0.85 -9.01 -7.49
C LYS A 35 0.10 -8.91 -6.32
N TYR A 36 -0.41 -9.04 -5.12
CA TYR A 36 0.40 -9.06 -3.91
C TYR A 36 1.09 -10.43 -3.77
N ALA A 37 2.38 -10.40 -3.47
CA ALA A 37 3.19 -11.58 -3.22
C ALA A 37 3.25 -11.93 -1.72
N LEU A 38 3.07 -10.92 -0.85
CA LEU A 38 3.11 -11.07 0.61
C LEU A 38 1.71 -10.91 1.21
N THR A 39 1.44 -11.66 2.27
CA THR A 39 0.26 -11.43 3.11
C THR A 39 0.45 -10.20 4.01
N PRO A 40 -0.63 -9.63 4.58
CA PRO A 40 -0.52 -8.54 5.55
C PRO A 40 0.38 -8.88 6.73
N GLU A 41 0.30 -10.10 7.27
CA GLU A 41 1.11 -10.57 8.40
C GLU A 41 2.60 -10.63 8.04
N GLN A 42 2.92 -11.15 6.85
CA GLN A 42 4.29 -11.17 6.33
C GLN A 42 4.83 -9.76 6.14
N THR A 43 3.99 -8.83 5.68
CA THR A 43 4.38 -7.43 5.51
C THR A 43 4.68 -6.77 6.85
N ILE A 44 3.88 -7.02 7.89
CA ILE A 44 4.13 -6.49 9.23
C ILE A 44 5.46 -7.01 9.79
N LEU A 45 5.73 -8.31 9.65
CA LEU A 45 7.00 -8.89 10.08
C LEU A 45 8.19 -8.27 9.36
N LEU A 46 8.04 -7.96 8.08
CA LEU A 46 9.08 -7.32 7.28
C LEU A 46 9.34 -5.88 7.73
N VAL A 47 8.29 -5.12 8.05
CA VAL A 47 8.40 -3.73 8.53
C VAL A 47 9.11 -3.65 9.88
N VAL A 48 8.89 -4.66 10.72
CA VAL A 48 9.51 -4.75 12.05
C VAL A 48 10.98 -5.22 11.99
N SER A 49 11.38 -5.88 10.88
CA SER A 49 12.79 -6.25 10.69
C SER A 49 13.60 -5.04 10.24
N ASP A 50 14.71 -4.75 10.93
CA ASP A 50 15.60 -3.62 10.61
C ASP A 50 16.45 -3.83 9.34
N ASP A 51 16.28 -4.95 8.64
CA ASP A 51 17.19 -5.39 7.57
C ASP A 51 17.05 -4.62 6.24
N ASN A 52 16.00 -3.80 6.09
CA ASN A 52 15.65 -3.18 4.81
C ASN A 52 15.97 -1.67 4.74
N GLY A 53 16.56 -1.12 5.79
CA GLY A 53 16.96 0.27 5.87
C GLY A 53 18.41 0.48 5.46
N ILE A 54 18.66 1.47 4.61
CA ILE A 54 20.00 1.90 4.22
C ILE A 54 20.30 3.20 4.95
N SER A 55 21.33 3.20 5.81
CA SER A 55 21.76 4.43 6.49
C SER A 55 22.49 5.38 5.51
N PRO A 56 22.52 6.70 5.79
CA PRO A 56 23.18 7.67 4.93
C PRO A 56 24.66 7.39 4.70
N ASP A 57 25.37 6.91 5.72
CA ASP A 57 26.77 6.51 5.63
C ASP A 57 26.97 5.30 4.71
N LYS A 58 26.08 4.30 4.80
CA LYS A 58 26.10 3.14 3.90
C LYS A 58 25.78 3.55 2.46
N LEU A 59 24.83 4.45 2.26
CA LEU A 59 24.52 4.98 0.94
C LEU A 59 25.71 5.75 0.36
N ASP A 60 26.37 6.61 1.14
CA ASP A 60 27.55 7.36 0.68
C ASP A 60 28.70 6.42 0.27
N ASN A 61 28.91 5.34 1.01
CA ASN A 61 29.87 4.30 0.65
C ASN A 61 29.50 3.56 -0.65
N ILE A 62 28.23 3.30 -0.87
CA ILE A 62 27.73 2.69 -2.12
C ILE A 62 27.95 3.63 -3.30
N LEU A 63 27.63 4.92 -3.16
CA LEU A 63 27.77 5.91 -4.23
C LEU A 63 29.23 6.23 -4.58
N THR A 64 30.14 6.15 -3.61
CA THR A 64 31.57 6.37 -3.81
C THR A 64 32.34 5.12 -4.22
N GLY A 65 31.84 3.94 -3.85
CA GLY A 65 32.41 2.64 -4.18
C GLY A 65 31.87 2.11 -5.50
N SER A 66 32.75 1.78 -6.45
CA SER A 66 32.39 1.31 -7.81
C SER A 66 31.75 -0.12 -7.86
N THR A 67 31.29 -0.67 -6.76
CA THR A 67 31.08 -2.13 -6.62
C THR A 67 29.63 -2.60 -6.52
N VAL A 68 28.65 -1.73 -6.34
CA VAL A 68 27.25 -2.16 -6.20
C VAL A 68 26.38 -1.51 -7.29
N ASN A 69 25.79 -2.34 -8.14
CA ASN A 69 24.75 -1.91 -9.08
C ASN A 69 23.53 -1.45 -8.28
N THR A 70 23.41 -0.15 -8.08
CA THR A 70 22.37 0.45 -7.26
C THR A 70 21.69 1.58 -8.03
N GLU A 71 20.35 1.57 -8.02
CA GLU A 71 19.54 2.66 -8.52
C GLU A 71 18.95 3.42 -7.33
N VAL A 72 19.10 4.75 -7.32
CA VAL A 72 18.56 5.61 -6.26
C VAL A 72 17.39 6.41 -6.82
N ILE A 73 16.24 6.34 -6.15
CA ILE A 73 15.00 6.96 -6.61
C ILE A 73 14.52 7.99 -5.59
N ASP A 74 14.41 9.23 -6.03
CA ASP A 74 13.78 10.32 -5.30
C ASP A 74 12.27 10.32 -5.57
N ILE A 75 11.47 10.06 -4.54
CA ILE A 75 10.00 10.00 -4.66
C ILE A 75 9.32 11.33 -4.36
N ARG A 76 10.07 12.39 -4.10
CA ARG A 76 9.55 13.73 -3.89
C ARG A 76 9.05 14.31 -5.22
N ASN A 77 8.30 15.39 -5.13
CA ASN A 77 7.90 16.10 -6.32
C ASN A 77 9.12 16.72 -7.04
N HIS A 78 8.98 17.03 -8.33
CA HIS A 78 10.08 17.53 -9.16
C HIS A 78 10.61 18.91 -8.72
N TYR A 79 9.82 19.74 -8.03
CA TYR A 79 10.29 21.01 -7.49
C TYR A 79 11.24 20.82 -6.31
N GLU A 80 10.94 19.86 -5.44
CA GLU A 80 11.83 19.50 -4.32
C GLU A 80 13.11 18.84 -4.84
N PHE A 81 12.99 17.96 -5.84
CA PHE A 81 14.12 17.36 -6.52
C PHE A 81 15.03 18.42 -7.16
N ALA A 82 14.47 19.40 -7.87
CA ALA A 82 15.22 20.46 -8.53
C ALA A 82 15.96 21.39 -7.53
N ARG A 83 15.47 21.53 -6.30
CA ARG A 83 16.14 22.29 -5.24
C ARG A 83 17.39 21.60 -4.71
N GLY A 84 17.46 20.30 -4.85
CA GLY A 84 18.57 19.48 -4.41
C GLY A 84 18.15 18.03 -4.22
N HIS A 85 19.03 17.11 -4.59
CA HIS A 85 18.80 15.68 -4.54
C HIS A 85 20.11 14.93 -4.30
N ILE A 86 20.02 13.65 -4.02
CA ILE A 86 21.19 12.77 -3.88
C ILE A 86 21.82 12.59 -5.27
N PRO A 87 23.14 12.79 -5.43
CA PRO A 87 23.80 12.66 -6.72
C PRO A 87 23.52 11.32 -7.40
N GLY A 88 23.11 11.37 -8.67
CA GLY A 88 22.77 10.18 -9.45
C GLY A 88 21.36 9.64 -9.22
N ALA A 89 20.57 10.26 -8.33
CA ALA A 89 19.19 9.82 -8.10
C ALA A 89 18.29 10.18 -9.29
N LYS A 90 17.37 9.27 -9.62
CA LYS A 90 16.28 9.47 -10.58
C LYS A 90 15.03 9.96 -9.86
N ASN A 91 14.40 11.02 -10.36
CA ASN A 91 13.15 11.49 -9.79
C ASN A 91 11.96 10.74 -10.42
N ILE A 92 11.22 10.03 -9.59
CA ILE A 92 9.94 9.40 -9.93
C ILE A 92 9.04 9.63 -8.72
N SER A 93 8.06 10.50 -8.82
CA SER A 93 7.18 10.81 -7.69
C SER A 93 6.47 9.56 -7.16
N ALA A 94 6.08 9.57 -5.89
CA ALA A 94 5.42 8.43 -5.24
C ALA A 94 4.16 7.95 -6.00
N ILE A 95 3.46 8.86 -6.69
CA ILE A 95 2.28 8.54 -7.49
C ILE A 95 2.68 7.81 -8.78
N GLU A 96 3.73 8.28 -9.44
CA GLU A 96 4.21 7.73 -10.73
C GLU A 96 4.87 6.36 -10.56
N LEU A 97 5.40 6.04 -9.38
CA LEU A 97 6.08 4.76 -9.12
C LEU A 97 5.22 3.54 -9.45
N LEU A 98 3.89 3.62 -9.29
CA LEU A 98 2.97 2.52 -9.57
C LEU A 98 2.44 2.53 -11.01
N GLU A 99 2.89 3.44 -11.86
CA GLU A 99 2.56 3.43 -13.27
C GLU A 99 3.15 2.20 -13.98
N LYS A 100 2.47 1.75 -15.02
CA LYS A 100 2.79 0.50 -15.71
C LYS A 100 4.24 0.44 -16.18
N ASP A 101 4.75 1.55 -16.71
CA ASP A 101 6.09 1.61 -17.27
C ASP A 101 7.17 1.59 -16.17
N ASN A 102 6.92 2.28 -15.05
CA ASN A 102 7.82 2.28 -13.90
C ASN A 102 7.83 0.91 -13.19
N ILE A 103 6.67 0.26 -13.05
CA ILE A 103 6.60 -1.12 -12.54
C ILE A 103 7.36 -2.09 -13.46
N LYS A 104 7.26 -1.93 -14.77
CA LYS A 104 8.01 -2.76 -15.71
C LYS A 104 9.51 -2.56 -15.57
N TRP A 105 9.95 -1.31 -15.54
CA TRP A 105 11.34 -0.95 -15.34
C TRP A 105 11.90 -1.47 -14.01
N LEU A 106 11.17 -1.31 -12.89
CA LEU A 106 11.58 -1.86 -11.59
C LEU A 106 11.71 -3.40 -11.62
N LYS A 107 10.86 -4.11 -12.38
CA LYS A 107 10.99 -5.56 -12.56
C LYS A 107 12.24 -5.93 -13.36
N GLU A 108 12.64 -5.12 -14.32
CA GLU A 108 13.88 -5.30 -15.06
C GLU A 108 15.08 -5.13 -14.12
N LEU A 109 15.08 -4.06 -13.29
CA LEU A 109 16.12 -3.86 -12.28
C LEU A 109 16.21 -5.04 -11.29
N GLN A 110 15.07 -5.57 -10.83
CA GLN A 110 15.05 -6.73 -9.95
C GLN A 110 15.63 -7.97 -10.64
N LYS A 111 15.26 -8.21 -11.88
CA LYS A 111 15.75 -9.35 -12.68
C LYS A 111 17.26 -9.26 -12.89
N ASP A 112 17.78 -8.05 -13.07
CA ASP A 112 19.20 -7.79 -13.28
C ASP A 112 19.99 -7.75 -11.96
N GLY A 113 19.32 -7.98 -10.82
CA GLY A 113 19.94 -8.02 -9.50
C GLY A 113 20.37 -6.65 -8.96
N LEU A 114 19.83 -5.55 -9.50
CA LEU A 114 20.14 -4.22 -9.01
C LEU A 114 19.42 -3.94 -7.70
N MET A 115 20.12 -3.34 -6.74
CA MET A 115 19.52 -2.79 -5.54
C MET A 115 18.82 -1.47 -5.91
N VAL A 116 17.61 -1.28 -5.39
CA VAL A 116 16.87 -0.04 -5.53
C VAL A 116 16.75 0.60 -4.15
N ILE A 117 17.11 1.87 -4.04
CA ILE A 117 16.98 2.65 -2.81
C ILE A 117 16.03 3.80 -3.07
N ILE A 118 14.89 3.81 -2.38
CA ILE A 118 13.92 4.90 -2.48
C ILE A 118 14.06 5.84 -1.29
N TYR A 119 13.89 7.14 -1.52
CA TYR A 119 13.89 8.12 -0.45
C TYR A 119 12.88 9.25 -0.73
N GLY A 120 12.30 9.76 0.35
CA GLY A 120 11.49 10.97 0.37
C GLY A 120 12.20 12.11 1.07
N GLN A 121 11.47 13.14 1.45
CA GLN A 121 11.99 14.24 2.26
C GLN A 121 12.44 13.73 3.63
N ASP A 122 11.62 12.87 4.23
CA ASP A 122 11.91 12.09 5.44
C ASP A 122 11.63 10.59 5.18
N GLN A 123 11.89 9.77 6.19
CA GLN A 123 11.64 8.34 6.09
C GLN A 123 10.15 7.99 6.00
N MET A 124 9.28 8.74 6.66
CA MET A 124 7.83 8.46 6.68
C MET A 124 7.23 8.54 5.28
N GLN A 125 7.69 9.49 4.46
CA GLN A 125 7.24 9.64 3.08
C GLN A 125 7.60 8.40 2.22
N ALA A 126 8.74 7.76 2.48
CA ALA A 126 9.21 6.61 1.72
C ALA A 126 8.67 5.26 2.23
N ASN A 127 8.30 5.16 3.51
CA ASN A 127 7.86 3.91 4.12
C ASN A 127 6.62 3.30 3.43
N GLY A 128 5.61 4.12 3.10
CA GLY A 128 4.40 3.66 2.42
C GLY A 128 4.68 3.04 1.05
N PRO A 129 5.31 3.76 0.11
CA PRO A 129 5.73 3.22 -1.19
C PRO A 129 6.62 1.99 -1.06
N TRP A 130 7.59 1.99 -0.15
CA TRP A 130 8.45 0.83 0.11
C TRP A 130 7.63 -0.41 0.51
N MET A 131 6.71 -0.29 1.46
CA MET A 131 5.83 -1.39 1.88
C MET A 131 5.01 -1.95 0.71
N VAL A 132 4.46 -1.07 -0.14
CA VAL A 132 3.71 -1.49 -1.32
C VAL A 132 4.59 -2.30 -2.27
N PHE A 133 5.83 -1.86 -2.55
CA PHE A 133 6.74 -2.61 -3.40
C PHE A 133 7.11 -3.97 -2.80
N ARG A 134 7.36 -4.03 -1.51
CA ARG A 134 7.62 -5.31 -0.82
C ARG A 134 6.41 -6.25 -0.93
N GLN A 135 5.19 -5.74 -0.77
CA GLN A 135 3.97 -6.52 -0.97
C GLN A 135 3.80 -7.01 -2.41
N LEU A 136 4.25 -6.23 -3.40
CA LEU A 136 4.24 -6.60 -4.80
C LEU A 136 5.35 -7.61 -5.18
N GLY A 137 6.23 -7.96 -4.22
CA GLY A 137 7.31 -8.93 -4.41
C GLY A 137 8.63 -8.35 -4.88
N PHE A 138 8.83 -7.03 -4.77
CA PHE A 138 10.13 -6.40 -5.05
C PHE A 138 11.03 -6.51 -3.80
N ASP A 139 11.81 -7.57 -3.73
CA ASP A 139 12.72 -7.85 -2.61
C ASP A 139 14.00 -7.00 -2.64
N ASN A 140 14.32 -6.43 -3.78
CA ASN A 140 15.48 -5.57 -4.01
C ASN A 140 15.28 -4.10 -3.65
N VAL A 141 14.04 -3.69 -3.26
CA VAL A 141 13.73 -2.31 -2.90
C VAL A 141 13.97 -2.07 -1.41
N ASN A 142 14.79 -1.07 -1.12
CA ASN A 142 15.18 -0.62 0.22
C ASN A 142 14.76 0.83 0.44
N VAL A 143 14.73 1.28 1.70
CA VAL A 143 14.42 2.66 2.07
C VAL A 143 15.65 3.35 2.66
N LEU A 144 15.88 4.62 2.29
CA LEU A 144 16.89 5.45 2.94
C LEU A 144 16.38 5.91 4.31
N LEU A 145 17.09 5.50 5.37
CA LEU A 145 16.76 5.86 6.74
C LEU A 145 16.91 7.38 6.95
N GLY A 146 15.88 8.00 7.52
CA GLY A 146 15.82 9.43 7.75
C GLY A 146 15.58 10.29 6.50
N GLY A 147 15.58 9.70 5.30
CA GLY A 147 15.29 10.39 4.04
C GLY A 147 16.35 11.43 3.65
N TYR A 148 15.96 12.34 2.75
CA TYR A 148 16.87 13.37 2.21
C TYR A 148 17.37 14.36 3.26
N GLN A 149 16.52 14.75 4.20
CA GLN A 149 16.93 15.68 5.27
C GLN A 149 18.09 15.10 6.08
N HIS A 150 17.96 13.84 6.48
CA HIS A 150 19.00 13.19 7.28
C HIS A 150 20.29 12.95 6.48
N TYR A 151 20.16 12.64 5.18
CA TYR A 151 21.30 12.55 4.28
C TYR A 151 22.05 13.87 4.18
N LEU A 152 21.35 15.01 4.07
CA LEU A 152 21.97 16.34 4.09
C LEU A 152 22.69 16.63 5.41
N ALA A 153 22.04 16.36 6.54
CA ALA A 153 22.65 16.54 7.87
C ALA A 153 23.92 15.70 8.02
N PHE A 154 23.91 14.47 7.50
CA PHE A 154 25.11 13.62 7.44
C PHE A 154 26.20 14.24 6.56
N LYS A 155 25.88 14.70 5.36
CA LYS A 155 26.86 15.33 4.44
C LYS A 155 27.44 16.63 5.02
N ASN A 156 26.64 17.39 5.77
CA ASN A 156 27.07 18.61 6.46
C ASN A 156 27.86 18.31 7.76
N LYS A 157 28.05 17.05 8.13
CA LYS A 157 28.70 16.60 9.38
C LYS A 157 27.98 17.03 10.66
N GLU A 158 26.70 17.34 10.57
CA GLU A 158 25.83 17.65 11.70
C GLU A 158 25.46 16.40 12.49
N VAL A 159 25.37 15.25 11.78
CA VAL A 159 25.08 13.93 12.35
C VAL A 159 26.11 12.94 11.86
N LYS A 160 26.63 12.08 12.74
CA LYS A 160 27.65 11.07 12.41
C LYS A 160 27.06 9.75 11.96
N THR A 161 25.94 9.35 12.56
CA THR A 161 25.30 8.04 12.33
C THR A 161 23.81 8.19 12.48
N TYR A 162 23.04 7.44 11.68
CA TYR A 162 21.60 7.37 11.84
C TYR A 162 21.28 6.67 13.17
N SER A 163 20.51 7.34 14.01
CA SER A 163 19.93 6.78 15.23
C SER A 163 18.41 6.90 15.11
N PRO A 164 17.69 5.79 14.99
CA PRO A 164 16.24 5.86 14.97
C PRO A 164 15.72 6.36 16.31
N ASP A 165 14.64 7.11 16.27
CA ASP A 165 13.91 7.47 17.49
C ASP A 165 13.48 6.19 18.21
N LYS A 166 13.52 6.22 19.55
CA LYS A 166 12.99 5.10 20.33
C LYS A 166 11.54 4.88 19.97
N ALA A 167 11.21 3.68 19.51
CA ALA A 167 9.83 3.31 19.27
C ALA A 167 9.03 3.43 20.57
N GLU A 168 7.95 4.20 20.54
CA GLU A 168 7.03 4.35 21.68
C GLU A 168 6.35 3.02 22.04
N PHE A 169 6.16 2.16 21.03
CA PHE A 169 5.59 0.82 21.19
C PHE A 169 6.48 -0.24 20.56
N ASN A 170 6.60 -1.38 21.25
CA ASN A 170 7.29 -2.54 20.70
C ASN A 170 6.37 -3.33 19.75
N TYR A 171 6.30 -2.90 18.51
CA TYR A 171 5.48 -3.55 17.48
C TYR A 171 5.87 -5.03 17.22
N ALA A 172 7.11 -5.42 17.49
CA ALA A 172 7.55 -6.80 17.37
C ALA A 172 6.85 -7.72 18.37
N GLU A 173 6.60 -7.24 19.59
CA GLU A 173 5.81 -7.99 20.59
C GLU A 173 4.34 -8.05 20.21
N VAL A 174 3.77 -6.94 19.72
CA VAL A 174 2.37 -6.88 19.25
C VAL A 174 2.15 -7.85 18.08
N ALA A 175 3.06 -7.90 17.12
CA ALA A 175 2.99 -8.83 16.00
C ALA A 175 3.06 -10.29 16.44
N LYS A 176 3.92 -10.63 17.42
CA LYS A 176 3.98 -11.98 17.99
C LYS A 176 2.69 -12.38 18.71
N VAL A 177 2.11 -11.46 19.47
CA VAL A 177 0.82 -11.71 20.16
C VAL A 177 -0.32 -11.91 19.16
N SER A 178 -0.33 -11.14 18.07
CA SER A 178 -1.35 -11.27 17.01
C SER A 178 -1.23 -12.59 16.25
N SER A 179 -0.02 -13.09 16.00
CA SER A 179 0.21 -14.38 15.34
C SER A 179 -0.21 -15.57 16.21
N VAL A 180 -0.03 -15.49 17.51
CA VAL A 180 -0.48 -16.53 18.47
C VAL A 180 -2.01 -16.51 18.62
N GLY A 181 -2.67 -15.36 18.50
CA GLY A 181 -4.14 -15.23 18.57
C GLY A 181 -4.86 -15.77 17.33
N ALA A 182 -4.19 -15.90 16.19
CA ALA A 182 -4.78 -16.41 14.96
C ALA A 182 -4.99 -17.93 14.96
N GLU A 183 -4.26 -18.68 15.79
CA GLU A 183 -4.45 -20.14 15.93
C GLU A 183 -5.64 -20.54 16.83
N THR A 184 -6.19 -19.61 17.61
CA THR A 184 -7.41 -19.83 18.38
C THR A 184 -8.60 -19.12 17.75
N SER A 185 -8.98 -19.52 16.52
CA SER A 185 -10.27 -19.14 15.96
C SER A 185 -11.40 -19.73 16.82
N ARG A 186 -11.89 -18.98 17.79
CA ARG A 186 -13.15 -19.29 18.44
C ARG A 186 -14.22 -19.38 17.35
N PRO A 187 -15.00 -20.48 17.32
CA PRO A 187 -16.10 -20.57 16.38
C PRO A 187 -17.05 -19.39 16.61
N ALA A 188 -17.34 -18.64 15.55
CA ALA A 188 -18.25 -17.51 15.60
C ALA A 188 -19.55 -17.94 16.25
N LYS A 189 -19.88 -17.37 17.42
CA LYS A 189 -21.14 -17.57 18.10
C LYS A 189 -22.24 -17.13 17.14
N LYS A 190 -23.01 -18.08 16.59
CA LYS A 190 -24.18 -17.78 15.75
C LYS A 190 -25.13 -16.90 16.55
N THR A 191 -25.18 -15.63 16.23
CA THR A 191 -26.13 -14.69 16.81
C THR A 191 -27.51 -15.04 16.25
N THR A 192 -28.30 -15.73 17.01
CA THR A 192 -29.70 -16.02 16.67
C THR A 192 -30.44 -14.69 16.70
N ILE A 193 -30.84 -14.21 15.53
CA ILE A 193 -31.68 -13.02 15.41
C ILE A 193 -33.07 -13.39 15.92
N VAL A 194 -33.38 -13.02 17.16
CA VAL A 194 -34.73 -13.15 17.72
C VAL A 194 -35.65 -12.13 17.03
N ARG A 195 -36.42 -12.59 16.06
CA ARG A 195 -37.49 -11.78 15.44
C ARG A 195 -38.52 -11.44 16.51
N ARG A 196 -38.56 -10.19 17.00
CA ARG A 196 -39.65 -9.68 17.83
C ARG A 196 -40.97 -9.75 17.04
N LYS A 197 -41.93 -10.59 17.48
CA LYS A 197 -43.32 -10.58 17.02
C LYS A 197 -43.90 -9.21 17.35
N LYS A 198 -44.37 -8.47 16.33
CA LYS A 198 -45.22 -7.28 16.53
C LYS A 198 -46.49 -7.73 17.21
N LYS A 199 -46.73 -7.27 18.44
CA LYS A 199 -48.04 -7.31 19.07
C LYS A 199 -49.00 -6.43 18.27
N GLY A 200 -50.05 -7.01 17.74
CA GLY A 200 -51.12 -6.27 17.08
C GLY A 200 -51.76 -5.27 18.05
N ALA A 201 -51.84 -4.03 17.63
CA ALA A 201 -52.63 -3.01 18.33
C ALA A 201 -54.11 -3.30 18.11
N ALA A 202 -54.84 -3.51 19.18
CA ALA A 202 -56.30 -3.60 19.16
C ALA A 202 -56.87 -2.24 18.76
N VAL A 203 -57.73 -2.25 17.76
CA VAL A 203 -58.57 -1.11 17.39
C VAL A 203 -59.67 -1.02 18.40
N ALA A 204 -59.66 -0.01 19.27
CA ALA A 204 -60.81 0.38 20.06
C ALA A 204 -61.66 1.34 19.23
N GLY A 205 -62.79 0.85 18.76
CA GLY A 205 -63.87 1.69 18.31
C GLY A 205 -64.62 2.18 19.52
N GLY A 206 -65.09 3.40 19.45
CA GLY A 206 -65.95 4.01 20.46
C GLY A 206 -66.60 5.28 19.94
N CYS A 207 -67.85 5.22 19.72
CA CYS A 207 -68.90 6.25 19.60
C CYS A 207 -68.56 7.66 19.25
#